data_e386ea1632ddb45a5b677e9bcaab3707
#
_entry.id   e386ea1632ddb45a5b677e9bcaab3707
#
_cell.length_a   1.000
_cell.length_b   1.000
_cell.length_c   1.000
_cell.angle_alpha   90.00
_cell.angle_beta   90.00
_cell.angle_gamma   90.00
#
_symmetry.space_group_name_H-M   'P 1'
#
loop_
_entity.id
_entity.type
_entity.pdbx_description
1 polymer ?
#
loop_
_entity_poly.entity_id
_entity_poly.type
_entity_poly.pdbx_seq_one_letter_code
_entity_poly.pdbx_strand_id
1 'polypeptide(L)'
;MRQRRSDVLLTLAACLLTPVGVCALVTPVTHLLPSHARDRTWPAHARFHLTWAAGKLFALGCSILALAWVPLRRGERWAWWATFANLAFGGAAVIPASRFQHGPIASWKDHDRSTRFMGIALASALSGLILAGATLASGTGAWSSLAERGRQGP
;
A
#
# COMPACT_ATOMS: atom_id res chain seq x y z
N MET A 1 14.43 -26.74 -3.54
CA MET A 1 12.99 -26.57 -3.80
C MET A 1 12.31 -25.52 -2.92
N ARG A 2 12.60 -25.45 -1.63
CA ARG A 2 11.99 -24.52 -0.65
C ARG A 2 12.22 -23.04 -1.00
N GLN A 3 13.47 -22.65 -1.33
CA GLN A 3 13.82 -21.28 -1.71
C GLN A 3 12.99 -20.78 -2.90
N ARG A 4 12.95 -21.54 -3.99
CA ARG A 4 12.19 -21.19 -5.19
C ARG A 4 10.69 -20.96 -4.90
N ARG A 5 10.12 -21.76 -4.00
CA ARG A 5 8.73 -21.59 -3.56
C ARG A 5 8.53 -20.26 -2.82
N SER A 6 9.44 -19.90 -1.91
CA SER A 6 9.39 -18.61 -1.19
C SER A 6 9.50 -17.42 -2.16
N ASP A 7 10.39 -17.48 -3.15
CA ASP A 7 10.57 -16.40 -4.13
C ASP A 7 9.30 -16.19 -4.97
N VAL A 8 8.62 -17.27 -5.36
CA VAL A 8 7.34 -17.21 -6.08
C VAL A 8 6.26 -16.57 -5.20
N LEU A 9 6.14 -16.97 -3.93
CA LEU A 9 5.13 -16.44 -3.02
C LEU A 9 5.36 -14.97 -2.71
N LEU A 10 6.61 -14.53 -2.51
CA LEU A 10 6.94 -13.11 -2.29
C LEU A 10 6.70 -12.28 -3.56
N THR A 11 6.92 -12.84 -4.74
CA THR A 11 6.58 -12.18 -6.02
C THR A 11 5.06 -12.02 -6.15
N LEU A 12 4.27 -13.06 -5.84
CA LEU A 12 2.81 -12.96 -5.82
C LEU A 12 2.32 -11.93 -4.82
N ALA A 13 2.92 -11.87 -3.63
CA ALA A 13 2.61 -10.84 -2.64
C ALA A 13 2.89 -9.42 -3.18
N ALA A 14 4.01 -9.20 -3.87
CA ALA A 14 4.31 -7.92 -4.50
C ALA A 14 3.29 -7.57 -5.60
N CYS A 15 2.88 -8.53 -6.42
CA CYS A 15 1.81 -8.34 -7.40
C CYS A 15 0.49 -7.92 -6.75
N LEU A 16 0.12 -8.53 -5.61
CA LEU A 16 -1.10 -8.20 -4.87
C LEU A 16 -1.03 -6.80 -4.20
N LEU A 17 0.15 -6.32 -3.86
CA LEU A 17 0.38 -4.96 -3.32
C LEU A 17 0.40 -3.89 -4.42
N THR A 18 0.69 -4.26 -5.66
CA THR A 18 0.81 -3.31 -6.78
C THR A 18 -0.44 -2.48 -7.03
N PRO A 19 -1.67 -3.01 -7.04
CA PRO A 19 -2.88 -2.23 -7.30
C PRO A 19 -3.04 -1.03 -6.36
N VAL A 20 -2.82 -1.20 -5.05
CA VAL A 20 -2.96 -0.10 -4.09
C VAL A 20 -1.86 0.96 -4.27
N GLY A 21 -0.63 0.55 -4.57
CA GLY A 21 0.46 1.46 -4.87
C GLY A 21 0.19 2.27 -6.14
N VAL A 22 -0.27 1.62 -7.21
CA VAL A 22 -0.66 2.29 -8.46
C VAL A 22 -1.84 3.23 -8.26
N CYS A 23 -2.88 2.83 -7.51
CA CYS A 23 -4.00 3.71 -7.17
C CYS A 23 -3.52 4.97 -6.46
N ALA A 24 -2.64 4.83 -5.47
CA ALA A 24 -2.09 5.95 -4.71
C ALA A 24 -1.23 6.89 -5.59
N LEU A 25 -0.57 6.39 -6.64
CA LEU A 25 0.15 7.20 -7.62
C LEU A 25 -0.76 7.92 -8.61
N VAL A 26 -1.75 7.20 -9.14
CA VAL A 26 -2.57 7.68 -10.26
C VAL A 26 -3.66 8.65 -9.79
N THR A 27 -4.33 8.34 -8.67
CA THR A 27 -5.44 9.15 -8.15
C THR A 27 -5.10 10.64 -7.96
N PRO A 28 -3.95 11.04 -7.39
CA PRO A 28 -3.60 12.44 -7.27
C PRO A 28 -3.52 13.17 -8.61
N VAL A 29 -2.93 12.53 -9.59
CA VAL A 29 -2.63 13.13 -10.90
C VAL A 29 -3.88 13.19 -11.78
N THR A 30 -4.68 12.13 -11.80
CA THR A 30 -5.82 12.01 -12.71
C THR A 30 -7.12 12.57 -12.16
N HIS A 31 -7.25 12.63 -10.84
CA HIS A 31 -8.49 13.02 -10.19
C HIS A 31 -8.32 14.23 -9.27
N LEU A 32 -7.51 14.13 -8.21
CA LEU A 32 -7.45 15.18 -7.18
C LEU A 32 -6.96 16.53 -7.72
N LEU A 33 -5.86 16.56 -8.45
CA LEU A 33 -5.28 17.80 -8.97
C LEU A 33 -6.13 18.44 -10.06
N PRO A 34 -6.61 17.71 -11.09
CA PRO A 34 -7.43 18.32 -12.13
C PRO A 34 -8.80 18.80 -11.67
N SER A 35 -9.49 17.99 -10.87
CA SER A 35 -10.89 18.25 -10.52
C SER A 35 -11.08 19.17 -9.31
N HIS A 36 -10.15 19.18 -8.37
CA HIS A 36 -10.32 19.90 -7.10
C HIS A 36 -9.28 21.00 -6.87
N ALA A 37 -7.99 20.72 -7.08
CA ALA A 37 -6.96 21.71 -6.82
C ALA A 37 -7.01 22.91 -7.80
N ARG A 38 -7.50 22.71 -9.03
CA ARG A 38 -7.67 23.74 -10.05
C ARG A 38 -9.02 24.47 -9.96
N ASP A 39 -9.96 23.92 -9.20
CA ASP A 39 -11.27 24.54 -9.05
C ASP A 39 -11.15 25.83 -8.22
N ARG A 40 -11.43 26.99 -8.87
CA ARG A 40 -11.36 28.32 -8.27
C ARG A 40 -12.51 28.61 -7.29
N THR A 41 -13.56 27.80 -7.28
CA THR A 41 -14.66 27.93 -6.31
C THR A 41 -14.23 27.52 -4.90
N TRP A 42 -13.15 26.74 -4.80
CA TRP A 42 -12.60 26.34 -3.49
C TRP A 42 -11.70 27.43 -2.91
N PRO A 43 -11.77 27.70 -1.60
CA PRO A 43 -10.85 28.60 -0.91
C PRO A 43 -9.38 28.24 -1.18
N ALA A 44 -8.51 29.24 -1.31
CA ALA A 44 -7.09 29.00 -1.58
C ALA A 44 -6.43 28.09 -0.56
N HIS A 45 -6.80 28.22 0.73
CA HIS A 45 -6.33 27.36 1.82
C HIS A 45 -6.73 25.90 1.61
N ALA A 46 -7.97 25.61 1.20
CA ALA A 46 -8.43 24.24 0.95
C ALA A 46 -7.68 23.61 -0.26
N ARG A 47 -7.44 24.39 -1.32
CA ARG A 47 -6.65 23.95 -2.48
C ARG A 47 -5.20 23.64 -2.10
N PHE A 48 -4.59 24.43 -1.21
CA PHE A 48 -3.26 24.15 -0.68
C PHE A 48 -3.21 22.80 0.05
N HIS A 49 -4.13 22.55 0.99
CA HIS A 49 -4.18 21.29 1.73
C HIS A 49 -4.43 20.08 0.81
N LEU A 50 -5.28 20.24 -0.18
CA LEU A 50 -5.55 19.17 -1.14
C LEU A 50 -4.32 18.86 -1.99
N THR A 51 -3.59 19.88 -2.47
CA THR A 51 -2.36 19.69 -3.23
C THR A 51 -1.30 18.98 -2.38
N TRP A 52 -1.18 19.38 -1.11
CA TRP A 52 -0.28 18.73 -0.17
C TRP A 52 -0.67 17.27 0.12
N ALA A 53 -1.97 16.99 0.33
CA ALA A 53 -2.49 15.64 0.50
C ALA A 53 -2.25 14.78 -0.75
N ALA A 54 -2.42 15.34 -1.94
CA ALA A 54 -2.11 14.66 -3.21
C ALA A 54 -0.63 14.28 -3.31
N GLY A 55 0.28 15.18 -2.92
CA GLY A 55 1.72 14.88 -2.84
C GLY A 55 2.06 13.75 -1.87
N LYS A 56 1.43 13.74 -0.70
CA LYS A 56 1.60 12.65 0.29
C LYS A 56 1.10 11.31 -0.24
N LEU A 57 -0.06 11.30 -0.91
CA LEU A 57 -0.62 10.09 -1.49
C LEU A 57 0.26 9.55 -2.61
N PHE A 58 0.82 10.42 -3.44
CA PHE A 58 1.80 10.07 -4.46
C PHE A 58 3.06 9.42 -3.85
N ALA A 59 3.64 10.05 -2.83
CA ALA A 59 4.79 9.52 -2.11
C ALA A 59 4.50 8.16 -1.45
N LEU A 60 3.30 7.98 -0.89
CA LEU A 60 2.83 6.70 -0.35
C LEU A 60 2.79 5.62 -1.43
N GLY A 61 2.28 5.92 -2.61
CA GLY A 61 2.26 5.00 -3.74
C GLY A 61 3.65 4.56 -4.17
N CYS A 62 4.59 5.52 -4.34
CA CYS A 62 6.00 5.24 -4.61
C CYS A 62 6.62 4.33 -3.54
N SER A 63 6.37 4.65 -2.27
CA SER A 63 6.90 3.88 -1.13
C SER A 63 6.40 2.43 -1.13
N ILE A 64 5.10 2.21 -1.31
CA ILE A 64 4.51 0.87 -1.35
C ILE A 64 5.12 0.05 -2.50
N LEU A 65 5.21 0.63 -3.71
CA LEU A 65 5.77 -0.07 -4.86
C LEU A 65 7.25 -0.39 -4.66
N ALA A 66 8.04 0.56 -4.19
CA ALA A 66 9.46 0.36 -3.93
C ALA A 66 9.69 -0.74 -2.88
N LEU A 67 8.95 -0.70 -1.76
CA LEU A 67 9.04 -1.70 -0.70
C LEU A 67 8.61 -3.09 -1.17
N ALA A 68 7.51 -3.19 -1.94
CA ALA A 68 7.00 -4.46 -2.43
C ALA A 68 7.95 -5.11 -3.44
N TRP A 69 8.47 -4.35 -4.38
CA TRP A 69 9.23 -4.89 -5.52
C TRP A 69 10.74 -5.03 -5.27
N VAL A 70 11.30 -4.39 -4.26
CA VAL A 70 12.73 -4.49 -3.98
C VAL A 70 12.96 -5.28 -2.69
N PRO A 71 12.85 -4.72 -1.47
CA PRO A 71 13.27 -5.45 -0.27
C PRO A 71 12.30 -6.59 0.12
N LEU A 72 10.99 -6.42 -0.06
CA LEU A 72 10.02 -7.47 0.30
C LEU A 72 10.21 -8.73 -0.55
N ARG A 73 10.44 -8.58 -1.85
CA ARG A 73 10.77 -9.70 -2.75
C ARG A 73 12.07 -10.40 -2.37
N ARG A 74 13.01 -9.71 -1.75
CA ARG A 74 14.25 -10.29 -1.22
C ARG A 74 14.06 -10.99 0.12
N GLY A 75 12.85 -10.98 0.68
CA GLY A 75 12.53 -11.59 1.95
C GLY A 75 12.95 -10.75 3.16
N GLU A 76 13.16 -9.46 2.98
CA GLU A 76 13.57 -8.55 4.05
C GLU A 76 12.37 -8.24 4.96
N ARG A 77 12.41 -8.69 6.21
CA ARG A 77 11.30 -8.57 7.17
C ARG A 77 10.93 -7.13 7.50
N TRP A 78 11.91 -6.25 7.59
CA TRP A 78 11.64 -4.83 7.87
C TRP A 78 10.74 -4.21 6.78
N ALA A 79 10.88 -4.65 5.52
CA ALA A 79 10.05 -4.17 4.41
C ALA A 79 8.57 -4.57 4.60
N TRP A 80 8.29 -5.72 5.18
CA TRP A 80 6.94 -6.12 5.53
C TRP A 80 6.32 -5.16 6.56
N TRP A 81 7.06 -4.85 7.64
CA TRP A 81 6.61 -3.91 8.66
C TRP A 81 6.44 -2.49 8.11
N ALA A 82 7.36 -2.04 7.26
CA ALA A 82 7.26 -0.74 6.61
C ALA A 82 6.05 -0.66 5.67
N THR A 83 5.78 -1.72 4.89
CA THR A 83 4.59 -1.79 4.03
C THR A 83 3.31 -1.84 4.85
N PHE A 84 3.28 -2.63 5.91
CA PHE A 84 2.14 -2.69 6.84
C PHE A 84 1.86 -1.31 7.46
N ALA A 85 2.88 -0.62 7.96
CA ALA A 85 2.72 0.71 8.53
C ALA A 85 2.18 1.72 7.51
N ASN A 86 2.71 1.73 6.29
CA ASN A 86 2.21 2.59 5.21
C ASN A 86 0.73 2.34 4.91
N LEU A 87 0.30 1.08 4.84
CA LEU A 87 -1.11 0.74 4.59
C LEU A 87 -2.00 1.04 5.79
N ALA A 88 -1.55 0.76 7.00
CA ALA A 88 -2.30 1.02 8.22
C ALA A 88 -2.52 2.52 8.44
N PHE A 89 -1.47 3.34 8.35
CA PHE A 89 -1.58 4.79 8.52
C PHE A 89 -2.29 5.46 7.34
N GLY A 90 -2.02 5.03 6.10
CA GLY A 90 -2.72 5.52 4.92
C GLY A 90 -4.20 5.16 4.94
N GLY A 91 -4.56 3.92 5.32
CA GLY A 91 -5.93 3.46 5.44
C GLY A 91 -6.68 4.09 6.63
N ALA A 92 -6.02 4.26 7.77
CA ALA A 92 -6.62 4.91 8.94
C ALA A 92 -7.06 6.36 8.67
N ALA A 93 -6.40 7.06 7.75
CA ALA A 93 -6.79 8.42 7.35
C ALA A 93 -8.09 8.44 6.52
N VAL A 94 -8.44 7.36 5.84
CA VAL A 94 -9.65 7.27 5.01
C VAL A 94 -10.91 7.15 5.90
N ILE A 95 -10.82 6.45 7.02
CA ILE A 95 -11.97 6.21 7.92
C ILE A 95 -12.57 7.52 8.47
N PRO A 96 -11.81 8.43 9.09
CA PRO A 96 -12.37 9.71 9.52
C PRO A 96 -12.79 10.59 8.33
N ALA A 97 -12.06 10.58 7.21
CA ALA A 97 -12.42 11.37 6.04
C ALA A 97 -13.82 11.02 5.51
N SER A 98 -14.20 9.74 5.50
CA SER A 98 -15.53 9.31 5.09
C SER A 98 -16.67 9.82 5.99
N ARG A 99 -16.38 10.11 7.26
CA ARG A 99 -17.37 10.65 8.22
C ARG A 99 -17.61 12.15 8.07
N PHE A 100 -16.65 12.89 7.51
CA PHE A 100 -16.78 14.34 7.28
C PHE A 100 -17.41 14.69 5.92
N GLN A 101 -17.76 13.70 5.13
CA GLN A 101 -18.40 13.90 3.81
C GLN A 101 -19.92 14.11 3.91
N HIS A 102 -20.42 14.80 4.94
CA HIS A 102 -21.84 15.12 5.06
C HIS A 102 -22.17 16.41 4.31
N GLY A 103 -22.20 16.36 2.99
CA GLY A 103 -22.69 17.41 2.12
C GLY A 103 -23.40 16.82 0.90
N PRO A 104 -24.23 17.60 0.18
CA PRO A 104 -24.84 17.13 -1.07
C PRO A 104 -23.74 16.96 -2.13
N ILE A 105 -23.18 15.78 -2.22
CA ILE A 105 -22.23 15.44 -3.29
C ILE A 105 -23.06 15.18 -4.55
N ALA A 106 -22.91 16.05 -5.54
CA ALA A 106 -23.72 16.07 -6.75
C ALA A 106 -23.58 14.82 -7.67
N SER A 107 -22.65 13.89 -7.38
CA SER A 107 -22.52 12.67 -8.18
C SER A 107 -22.10 11.43 -7.37
N TRP A 108 -23.01 10.84 -6.64
CA TRP A 108 -22.81 9.55 -5.95
C TRP A 108 -22.44 8.40 -6.90
N LYS A 109 -22.81 8.48 -8.18
CA LYS A 109 -22.49 7.44 -9.17
C LYS A 109 -20.99 7.27 -9.43
N ASP A 110 -20.26 8.37 -9.53
CA ASP A 110 -18.80 8.33 -9.72
C ASP A 110 -18.07 7.96 -8.43
N HIS A 111 -18.64 8.37 -7.28
CA HIS A 111 -18.13 7.99 -5.97
C HIS A 111 -18.23 6.48 -5.72
N ASP A 112 -19.34 5.85 -6.10
CA ASP A 112 -19.53 4.40 -5.91
C ASP A 112 -18.50 3.58 -6.70
N ARG A 113 -18.19 3.96 -7.94
CA ARG A 113 -17.15 3.29 -8.75
C ARG A 113 -15.76 3.44 -8.14
N SER A 114 -15.41 4.63 -7.69
CA SER A 114 -14.11 4.91 -7.06
C SER A 114 -13.96 4.15 -5.74
N THR A 115 -15.01 4.09 -4.93
CA THR A 115 -15.04 3.38 -3.64
C THR A 115 -14.90 1.87 -3.83
N ARG A 116 -15.58 1.29 -4.82
CA ARG A 116 -15.43 -0.14 -5.15
C ARG A 116 -14.03 -0.47 -5.62
N PHE A 117 -13.46 0.34 -6.50
CA PHE A 117 -12.10 0.13 -6.99
C PHE A 117 -11.07 0.22 -5.85
N MET A 118 -11.20 1.20 -4.96
CA MET A 118 -10.36 1.34 -3.78
C MET A 118 -10.50 0.15 -2.82
N GLY A 119 -11.74 -0.35 -2.64
CA GLY A 119 -12.02 -1.54 -1.83
C GLY A 119 -11.31 -2.79 -2.37
N ILE A 120 -11.36 -3.00 -3.69
CA ILE A 120 -10.68 -4.12 -4.36
C ILE A 120 -9.15 -3.98 -4.19
N ALA A 121 -8.60 -2.78 -4.41
CA ALA A 121 -7.17 -2.53 -4.25
C ALA A 121 -6.69 -2.78 -2.82
N LEU A 122 -7.48 -2.36 -1.82
CA LEU A 122 -7.18 -2.58 -0.40
C LEU A 122 -7.27 -4.07 -0.02
N ALA A 123 -8.29 -4.78 -0.48
CA ALA A 123 -8.44 -6.22 -0.26
C ALA A 123 -7.26 -7.00 -0.88
N SER A 124 -6.86 -6.64 -2.09
CA SER A 124 -5.66 -7.19 -2.74
C SER A 124 -4.40 -6.95 -1.92
N ALA A 125 -4.21 -5.72 -1.42
CA ALA A 125 -3.06 -5.36 -0.61
C ALA A 125 -3.00 -6.11 0.72
N LEU A 126 -4.14 -6.28 1.41
CA LEU A 126 -4.23 -7.07 2.64
C LEU A 126 -3.88 -8.54 2.37
N SER A 127 -4.38 -9.12 1.28
CA SER A 127 -4.03 -10.48 0.86
C SER A 127 -2.53 -10.63 0.59
N GLY A 128 -1.92 -9.64 -0.07
CA GLY A 128 -0.48 -9.60 -0.32
C GLY A 128 0.34 -9.52 0.97
N LEU A 129 -0.07 -8.71 1.94
CA LEU A 129 0.59 -8.62 3.25
C LEU A 129 0.50 -9.94 4.03
N ILE A 130 -0.67 -10.57 4.06
CA ILE A 130 -0.87 -11.86 4.73
C ILE A 130 0.03 -12.92 4.09
N LEU A 131 0.05 -13.00 2.77
CA LEU A 131 0.88 -13.95 2.03
C LEU A 131 2.37 -13.73 2.30
N ALA A 132 2.84 -12.49 2.24
CA ALA A 132 4.23 -12.15 2.54
C ALA A 132 4.59 -12.48 3.99
N GLY A 133 3.74 -12.10 4.95
CA GLY A 133 3.94 -12.38 6.38
C GLY A 133 4.04 -13.88 6.66
N ALA A 134 3.12 -14.69 6.12
CA ALA A 134 3.13 -16.14 6.26
C ALA A 134 4.41 -16.77 5.64
N THR A 135 4.83 -16.26 4.47
CA THR A 135 6.04 -16.74 3.80
C THR A 135 7.30 -16.43 4.61
N LEU A 136 7.40 -15.20 5.14
CA LEU A 136 8.52 -14.78 5.97
C LEU A 136 8.56 -15.52 7.32
N ALA A 137 7.41 -15.78 7.92
CA ALA A 137 7.31 -16.56 9.16
C ALA A 137 7.75 -18.02 8.96
N SER A 138 7.34 -18.66 7.86
CA SER A 138 7.73 -20.04 7.55
C SER A 138 9.21 -20.21 7.21
N GLY A 139 9.86 -19.13 6.75
CA GLY A 139 11.31 -19.09 6.46
C GLY A 139 12.20 -19.02 7.71
N THR A 140 11.68 -18.63 8.88
CA THR A 140 12.48 -18.41 10.10
C THR A 140 13.08 -19.67 10.70
N GLY A 141 12.41 -20.81 10.53
CA GLY A 141 12.95 -22.10 11.00
C GLY A 141 14.21 -22.55 10.26
N ALA A 142 14.46 -22.02 9.04
CA ALA A 142 15.66 -22.36 8.28
C ALA A 142 16.90 -21.59 8.74
N TRP A 143 16.74 -20.34 9.21
CA TRP A 143 17.84 -19.50 9.69
C TRP A 143 18.32 -19.91 11.08
N SER A 144 17.43 -20.30 12.00
CA SER A 144 17.81 -20.83 13.30
C SER A 144 18.65 -22.11 13.17
N SER A 145 18.27 -23.02 12.27
CA SER A 145 19.00 -24.26 12.03
C SER A 145 20.36 -24.08 11.35
N LEU A 146 20.55 -22.99 10.59
CA LEU A 146 21.85 -22.63 10.01
C LEU A 146 22.75 -21.93 11.04
N ALA A 147 22.19 -21.10 11.89
CA ALA A 147 22.91 -20.46 13.00
C ALA A 147 23.37 -21.48 14.06
N GLU A 148 22.57 -22.52 14.33
CA GLU A 148 22.97 -23.64 15.19
C GLU A 148 24.07 -24.50 14.59
N ARG A 149 24.00 -24.81 13.30
CA ARG A 149 25.07 -25.57 12.61
C ARG A 149 26.37 -24.78 12.52
N GLY A 150 26.31 -23.46 12.38
CA GLY A 150 27.51 -22.62 12.39
C GLY A 150 28.16 -22.51 13.79
N ARG A 151 27.47 -22.80 14.88
CA ARG A 151 28.00 -22.87 16.24
C ARG A 151 28.56 -24.25 16.61
N GLN A 152 28.22 -25.28 15.90
CA GLN A 152 28.74 -26.65 16.06
C GLN A 152 29.90 -26.92 15.09
N GLY A 153 30.73 -25.87 14.86
CA GLY A 153 31.95 -26.00 14.05
C GLY A 153 32.87 -27.14 14.53
N PRO A 154 33.80 -27.61 13.66
CA PRO A 154 34.51 -28.86 13.81
C PRO A 154 35.31 -28.96 15.08
#